data_a767c39f564e073750f60b0904a934d7
#
_entry.id   a767c39f564e073750f60b0904a934d7
#
_cell.length_a   1.000
_cell.length_b   1.000
_cell.length_c   1.000
_cell.angle_alpha   90.00
_cell.angle_beta   90.00
_cell.angle_gamma   90.00
#
_symmetry.space_group_name_H-M   'P 1'
#
loop_
_entity.id
_entity.type
_entity.pdbx_description
1 polymer ?
#
loop_
_entity_poly.entity_id
_entity_poly.type
_entity_poly.pdbx_seq_one_letter_code
_entity_poly.pdbx_strand_id
1 'polypeptide(L)'
;MMFKSLLSRLSDSAPAPLSAEEAELAIAVLLVRLARADDSYEASEKERIDRVLATRGNLGPWEAAQLRRQAEAIEREAPDTVRFTRTIKDRIPHDDRIGVIEALWDVALVDDARSAEEDALIRLAANLLGINDRESALARQRVEARRS
;
A
#
# COMPACT_ATOMS: atom_id res chain seq x y z
N MET A 1 -19.16 -10.31 0.83
CA MET A 1 -18.50 -9.03 0.57
C MET A 1 -17.01 -9.24 0.48
N MET A 2 -16.39 -8.57 -0.47
CA MET A 2 -14.98 -8.82 -0.80
C MET A 2 -14.03 -8.56 0.37
N PHE A 3 -14.19 -7.44 1.09
CA PHE A 3 -13.22 -7.11 2.13
C PHE A 3 -13.27 -8.07 3.33
N LYS A 4 -14.42 -8.66 3.63
CA LYS A 4 -14.51 -9.67 4.70
C LYS A 4 -13.76 -10.93 4.27
N SER A 5 -13.86 -11.31 3.01
CA SER A 5 -13.12 -12.43 2.46
C SER A 5 -11.62 -12.17 2.52
N LEU A 6 -11.20 -10.95 2.18
CA LEU A 6 -9.79 -10.58 2.23
C LEU A 6 -9.25 -10.64 3.66
N LEU A 7 -9.97 -10.08 4.64
CA LEU A 7 -9.54 -10.14 6.03
C LEU A 7 -9.38 -11.57 6.51
N SER A 8 -10.34 -12.44 6.16
CA SER A 8 -10.28 -13.84 6.53
C SER A 8 -9.02 -14.50 5.95
N ARG A 9 -8.74 -14.26 4.70
CA ARG A 9 -7.58 -14.83 4.02
C ARG A 9 -6.26 -14.30 4.57
N LEU A 10 -6.21 -13.02 4.91
CA LEU A 10 -5.03 -12.43 5.51
C LEU A 10 -4.79 -12.93 6.92
N SER A 11 -5.87 -13.24 7.63
CA SER A 11 -5.78 -13.71 9.01
C SER A 11 -5.47 -15.20 9.11
N ASP A 12 -5.99 -15.99 8.19
CA ASP A 12 -5.96 -17.45 8.27
C ASP A 12 -4.82 -18.10 7.51
N SER A 13 -3.94 -17.33 6.90
CA SER A 13 -2.87 -17.87 6.07
C SER A 13 -3.39 -18.81 4.98
N ALA A 14 -4.49 -18.44 4.36
CA ALA A 14 -5.13 -19.25 3.32
C ALA A 14 -4.14 -19.61 2.21
N PRO A 15 -4.17 -20.85 1.70
CA PRO A 15 -3.21 -21.29 0.69
C PRO A 15 -3.46 -20.72 -0.71
N ALA A 16 -4.67 -20.25 -1.00
CA ALA A 16 -4.99 -19.74 -2.33
C ALA A 16 -4.36 -18.38 -2.56
N PRO A 17 -3.79 -18.12 -3.75
CA PRO A 17 -3.26 -16.79 -4.06
C PRO A 17 -4.38 -15.75 -4.10
N LEU A 18 -4.02 -14.50 -3.79
CA LEU A 18 -4.98 -13.40 -3.89
C LEU A 18 -5.35 -13.17 -5.35
N SER A 19 -6.63 -12.85 -5.60
CA SER A 19 -7.04 -12.38 -6.92
C SER A 19 -6.45 -11.01 -7.19
N ALA A 20 -6.50 -10.56 -8.45
CA ALA A 20 -6.02 -9.22 -8.80
C ALA A 20 -6.73 -8.14 -7.99
N GLU A 21 -8.04 -8.28 -7.81
CA GLU A 21 -8.82 -7.32 -7.03
C GLU A 21 -8.43 -7.33 -5.55
N GLU A 22 -8.24 -8.51 -4.98
CA GLU A 22 -7.81 -8.64 -3.59
C GLU A 22 -6.41 -8.09 -3.38
N ALA A 23 -5.51 -8.29 -4.35
CA ALA A 23 -4.16 -7.77 -4.28
C ALA A 23 -4.16 -6.23 -4.29
N GLU A 24 -4.97 -5.63 -5.17
CA GLU A 24 -5.07 -4.18 -5.23
C GLU A 24 -5.69 -3.61 -3.95
N LEU A 25 -6.67 -4.30 -3.38
CA LEU A 25 -7.25 -3.88 -2.11
C LEU A 25 -6.21 -3.98 -0.98
N ALA A 26 -5.41 -5.03 -0.96
CA ALA A 26 -4.36 -5.19 0.04
C ALA A 26 -3.31 -4.07 -0.06
N ILE A 27 -2.94 -3.71 -1.28
CA ILE A 27 -2.02 -2.59 -1.52
C ILE A 27 -2.63 -1.28 -1.04
N ALA A 28 -3.92 -1.07 -1.33
CA ALA A 28 -4.62 0.13 -0.89
C ALA A 28 -4.62 0.24 0.65
N VAL A 29 -4.76 -0.88 1.36
CA VAL A 29 -4.71 -0.88 2.82
C VAL A 29 -3.34 -0.41 3.32
N LEU A 30 -2.26 -0.87 2.68
CA LEU A 30 -0.92 -0.40 3.05
C LEU A 30 -0.74 1.09 2.81
N LEU A 31 -1.26 1.60 1.70
CA LEU A 31 -1.18 3.03 1.38
C LEU A 31 -1.93 3.87 2.42
N VAL A 32 -3.12 3.42 2.81
CA VAL A 32 -3.90 4.11 3.83
C VAL A 32 -3.16 4.07 5.17
N ARG A 33 -2.59 2.93 5.54
CA ARG A 33 -1.84 2.80 6.78
C ARG A 33 -0.64 3.75 6.81
N LEU A 34 0.05 3.87 5.69
CA LEU A 34 1.17 4.81 5.56
C LEU A 34 0.69 6.25 5.77
N ALA A 35 -0.38 6.63 5.09
CA ALA A 35 -0.88 8.00 5.16
C ALA A 35 -1.37 8.36 6.56
N ARG A 36 -1.83 7.38 7.33
CA ARG A 36 -2.31 7.60 8.69
C ARG A 36 -1.23 7.46 9.76
N ALA A 37 0.00 7.16 9.37
CA ALA A 37 1.06 6.82 10.33
C ALA A 37 1.40 7.97 11.29
N ASP A 38 1.23 9.21 10.87
CA ASP A 38 1.54 10.39 11.69
C ASP A 38 0.30 11.12 12.18
N ASP A 39 -0.86 10.47 12.17
CA ASP A 39 -2.16 11.02 12.56
C ASP A 39 -2.65 12.18 11.72
N SER A 40 -2.03 12.42 10.56
CA SER A 40 -2.46 13.51 9.69
C SER A 40 -2.90 12.95 8.32
N TYR A 41 -4.10 12.43 8.27
CA TYR A 41 -4.65 11.85 7.05
C TYR A 41 -5.48 12.91 6.32
N GLU A 42 -4.81 13.71 5.50
CA GLU A 42 -5.39 14.88 4.87
C GLU A 42 -5.92 14.60 3.46
N ALA A 43 -6.68 15.56 2.92
CA ALA A 43 -7.29 15.44 1.59
C ALA A 43 -6.24 15.22 0.49
N SER A 44 -5.08 15.88 0.59
CA SER A 44 -4.01 15.71 -0.40
C SER A 44 -3.47 14.29 -0.45
N GLU A 45 -3.40 13.63 0.72
CA GLU A 45 -2.96 12.25 0.80
C GLU A 45 -4.00 11.31 0.21
N LYS A 46 -5.28 11.56 0.48
CA LYS A 46 -6.38 10.77 -0.09
C LYS A 46 -6.39 10.88 -1.61
N GLU A 47 -6.19 12.08 -2.13
CA GLU A 47 -6.13 12.30 -3.58
C GLU A 47 -4.95 11.57 -4.21
N ARG A 48 -3.80 11.57 -3.55
CA ARG A 48 -2.63 10.87 -4.07
C ARG A 48 -2.85 9.36 -4.08
N ILE A 49 -3.45 8.83 -3.01
CA ILE A 49 -3.79 7.40 -2.97
C ILE A 49 -4.73 7.06 -4.13
N ASP A 50 -5.75 7.87 -4.34
CA ASP A 50 -6.70 7.64 -5.43
C ASP A 50 -6.00 7.61 -6.79
N ARG A 51 -5.05 8.54 -7.02
CA ARG A 51 -4.29 8.55 -8.28
C ARG A 51 -3.43 7.32 -8.45
N VAL A 52 -2.75 6.91 -7.39
CA VAL A 52 -1.91 5.71 -7.43
C VAL A 52 -2.75 4.49 -7.75
N LEU A 53 -3.89 4.35 -7.08
CA LEU A 53 -4.79 3.22 -7.31
C LEU A 53 -5.38 3.23 -8.72
N ALA A 54 -5.75 4.40 -9.20
CA ALA A 54 -6.29 4.56 -10.56
C ALA A 54 -5.25 4.12 -11.60
N THR A 55 -4.01 4.56 -11.42
CA THR A 55 -2.93 4.23 -12.36
C THR A 55 -2.60 2.74 -12.33
N ARG A 56 -2.45 2.18 -11.13
CA ARG A 56 -2.07 0.77 -10.99
C ARG A 56 -3.16 -0.18 -11.51
N GLY A 57 -4.41 0.14 -11.17
CA GLY A 57 -5.54 -0.74 -11.50
C GLY A 57 -6.29 -0.36 -12.77
N ASN A 58 -5.84 0.67 -13.45
CA ASN A 58 -6.55 1.21 -14.62
C ASN A 58 -8.01 1.51 -14.28
N LEU A 59 -8.21 2.22 -13.16
CA LEU A 59 -9.53 2.53 -12.63
C LEU A 59 -9.92 3.99 -12.93
N GLY A 60 -11.23 4.23 -13.01
CA GLY A 60 -11.73 5.60 -13.04
C GLY A 60 -11.63 6.26 -11.66
N PRO A 61 -11.83 7.60 -11.59
CA PRO A 61 -11.72 8.31 -10.31
C PRO A 61 -12.69 7.80 -9.24
N TRP A 62 -13.93 7.51 -9.63
CA TRP A 62 -14.92 7.00 -8.69
C TRP A 62 -14.54 5.63 -8.14
N GLU A 63 -14.11 4.74 -9.03
CA GLU A 63 -13.71 3.39 -8.65
C GLU A 63 -12.50 3.40 -7.72
N ALA A 64 -11.52 4.26 -8.01
CA ALA A 64 -10.34 4.40 -7.16
C ALA A 64 -10.72 4.90 -5.77
N ALA A 65 -11.61 5.88 -5.68
CA ALA A 65 -12.08 6.40 -4.40
C ALA A 65 -12.83 5.32 -3.61
N GLN A 66 -13.63 4.52 -4.29
CA GLN A 66 -14.33 3.42 -3.62
C GLN A 66 -13.36 2.37 -3.08
N LEU A 67 -12.33 2.05 -3.85
CA LEU A 67 -11.30 1.12 -3.39
C LEU A 67 -10.59 1.66 -2.15
N ARG A 68 -10.25 2.95 -2.14
CA ARG A 68 -9.66 3.60 -0.98
C ARG A 68 -10.57 3.52 0.24
N ARG A 69 -11.86 3.78 0.07
CA ARG A 69 -12.83 3.72 1.18
C ARG A 69 -12.93 2.34 1.77
N GLN A 70 -12.93 1.30 0.92
CA GLN A 70 -12.90 -0.07 1.39
C GLN A 70 -11.62 -0.35 2.17
N ALA A 71 -10.50 0.15 1.66
CA ALA A 71 -9.21 -0.01 2.32
C ALA A 71 -9.19 0.68 3.69
N GLU A 72 -9.81 1.85 3.79
CA GLU A 72 -9.90 2.58 5.07
C GLU A 72 -10.63 1.74 6.12
N ALA A 73 -11.72 1.09 5.73
CA ALA A 73 -12.48 0.25 6.65
C ALA A 73 -11.65 -0.97 7.10
N ILE A 74 -10.96 -1.60 6.18
CA ILE A 74 -10.12 -2.76 6.49
C ILE A 74 -8.95 -2.36 7.38
N GLU A 75 -8.33 -1.23 7.09
CA GLU A 75 -7.17 -0.77 7.84
C GLU A 75 -7.49 -0.55 9.31
N ARG A 76 -8.68 -0.05 9.61
CA ARG A 76 -9.11 0.14 10.99
C ARG A 76 -9.24 -1.19 11.75
N GLU A 77 -9.57 -2.27 11.06
CA GLU A 77 -9.78 -3.59 11.64
C GLU A 77 -8.59 -4.52 11.45
N ALA A 78 -7.62 -4.15 10.63
CA ALA A 78 -6.49 -5.00 10.33
C ALA A 78 -5.65 -5.24 11.58
N PRO A 79 -5.19 -6.50 11.80
CA PRO A 79 -4.47 -6.83 13.03
C PRO A 79 -3.17 -6.04 13.15
N ASP A 80 -2.16 -6.37 12.39
CA ASP A 80 -0.90 -5.63 12.45
C ASP A 80 -0.21 -5.66 11.10
N THR A 81 0.75 -4.75 10.92
CA THR A 81 1.46 -4.62 9.66
C THR A 81 2.25 -5.88 9.31
N VAL A 82 2.85 -6.53 10.30
CA VAL A 82 3.68 -7.72 10.09
C VAL A 82 2.87 -8.83 9.45
N ARG A 83 1.74 -9.16 10.04
CA ARG A 83 0.88 -10.24 9.55
C ARG A 83 0.34 -9.93 8.16
N PHE A 84 -0.10 -8.71 7.96
CA PHE A 84 -0.66 -8.25 6.71
C PHE A 84 0.36 -8.34 5.56
N THR A 85 1.54 -7.77 5.77
CA THR A 85 2.59 -7.76 4.74
C THR A 85 3.15 -9.16 4.47
N ARG A 86 3.21 -10.01 5.48
CA ARG A 86 3.63 -11.40 5.28
C ARG A 86 2.70 -12.11 4.30
N THR A 87 1.40 -11.92 4.47
CA THR A 87 0.42 -12.54 3.58
C THR A 87 0.56 -12.03 2.16
N ILE A 88 0.80 -10.72 2.00
CA ILE A 88 1.03 -10.13 0.69
C ILE A 88 2.30 -10.71 0.06
N LYS A 89 3.38 -10.79 0.84
CA LYS A 89 4.65 -11.34 0.38
C LYS A 89 4.50 -12.75 -0.20
N ASP A 90 3.70 -13.57 0.46
CA ASP A 90 3.53 -14.96 0.05
C ASP A 90 2.71 -15.10 -1.23
N ARG A 91 1.97 -14.07 -1.63
CA ARG A 91 1.03 -14.16 -2.75
C ARG A 91 1.34 -13.24 -3.93
N ILE A 92 2.17 -12.24 -3.71
CA ILE A 92 2.50 -11.27 -4.76
C ILE A 92 3.97 -11.47 -5.18
N PRO A 93 4.25 -11.66 -6.48
CA PRO A 93 5.63 -11.86 -6.96
C PRO A 93 6.54 -10.68 -6.62
N HIS A 94 7.85 -10.96 -6.55
CA HIS A 94 8.86 -9.97 -6.14
C HIS A 94 8.77 -8.65 -6.93
N ASP A 95 8.65 -8.75 -8.26
CA ASP A 95 8.62 -7.55 -9.09
C ASP A 95 7.40 -6.68 -8.78
N ASP A 96 6.27 -7.31 -8.50
CA ASP A 96 5.06 -6.59 -8.13
C ASP A 96 5.19 -5.98 -6.74
N ARG A 97 5.96 -6.61 -5.85
CA ARG A 97 6.23 -6.05 -4.52
C ARG A 97 7.10 -4.80 -4.60
N ILE A 98 8.02 -4.75 -5.53
CA ILE A 98 8.78 -3.50 -5.78
C ILE A 98 7.83 -2.38 -6.17
N GLY A 99 6.85 -2.70 -7.02
CA GLY A 99 5.81 -1.73 -7.40
C GLY A 99 5.00 -1.24 -6.20
N VAL A 100 4.76 -2.10 -5.21
CA VAL A 100 4.09 -1.69 -3.98
C VAL A 100 4.93 -0.67 -3.21
N ILE A 101 6.24 -0.89 -3.13
CA ILE A 101 7.14 0.05 -2.46
C ILE A 101 7.19 1.39 -3.22
N GLU A 102 7.18 1.35 -4.55
CA GLU A 102 7.08 2.59 -5.33
C GLU A 102 5.79 3.35 -5.02
N ALA A 103 4.68 2.63 -4.89
CA ALA A 103 3.40 3.25 -4.54
C ALA A 103 3.45 3.89 -3.16
N LEU A 104 4.09 3.24 -2.19
CA LEU A 104 4.26 3.82 -0.85
C LEU A 104 5.08 5.09 -0.89
N TRP A 105 6.20 5.10 -1.66
CA TRP A 105 6.99 6.32 -1.83
C TRP A 105 6.20 7.42 -2.52
N ASP A 106 5.38 7.07 -3.51
CA ASP A 106 4.56 8.05 -4.22
C ASP A 106 3.61 8.78 -3.27
N VAL A 107 3.00 8.07 -2.33
CA VAL A 107 2.13 8.67 -1.33
C VAL A 107 2.94 9.47 -0.30
N ALA A 108 4.05 8.92 0.18
CA ALA A 108 4.88 9.58 1.20
C ALA A 108 5.49 10.89 0.70
N LEU A 109 5.76 10.99 -0.61
CA LEU A 109 6.39 12.18 -1.20
C LEU A 109 5.40 13.26 -1.60
N VAL A 110 4.13 13.14 -1.19
CA VAL A 110 3.13 14.20 -1.44
C VAL A 110 3.58 15.51 -0.80
N ASP A 111 4.10 15.45 0.40
CA ASP A 111 4.61 16.62 1.12
C ASP A 111 6.14 16.65 1.08
N ASP A 112 6.70 17.85 1.13
CA ASP A 112 8.15 18.02 1.25
C ASP A 112 8.65 17.55 2.62
N ALA A 113 7.80 17.63 3.63
CA ALA A 113 8.16 17.24 4.99
C ALA A 113 7.59 15.86 5.32
N ARG A 114 8.38 14.83 5.03
CA ARG A 114 8.05 13.45 5.36
C ARG A 114 8.23 13.23 6.85
N SER A 115 7.30 12.50 7.48
CA SER A 115 7.42 12.20 8.90
C SER A 115 8.37 11.02 9.14
N ALA A 116 8.92 10.95 10.35
CA ALA A 116 9.72 9.79 10.75
C ALA A 116 8.89 8.52 10.76
N GLU A 117 7.61 8.64 11.10
CA GLU A 117 6.67 7.51 11.12
C GLU A 117 6.45 6.95 9.72
N GLU A 118 6.34 7.81 8.71
CA GLU A 118 6.19 7.36 7.33
C GLU A 118 7.44 6.65 6.84
N ASP A 119 8.62 7.21 7.12
CA ASP A 119 9.88 6.57 6.75
C ASP A 119 10.05 5.21 7.42
N ALA A 120 9.69 5.12 8.69
CA ALA A 120 9.78 3.87 9.45
C ALA A 120 8.83 2.82 8.87
N LEU A 121 7.62 3.22 8.48
CA LEU A 121 6.65 2.28 7.93
C LEU A 121 7.11 1.75 6.57
N ILE A 122 7.64 2.62 5.70
CA ILE A 122 8.15 2.17 4.40
C ILE A 122 9.31 1.20 4.59
N ARG A 123 10.23 1.50 5.51
CA ARG A 123 11.34 0.59 5.82
C ARG A 123 10.85 -0.75 6.32
N LEU A 124 9.88 -0.75 7.23
CA LEU A 124 9.29 -1.96 7.76
C LEU A 124 8.60 -2.76 6.66
N ALA A 125 7.76 -2.10 5.86
CA ALA A 125 7.03 -2.75 4.76
C ALA A 125 8.01 -3.36 3.75
N ALA A 126 9.04 -2.61 3.36
CA ALA A 126 10.05 -3.11 2.41
C ALA A 126 10.72 -4.36 2.96
N ASN A 127 11.17 -4.30 4.22
CA ASN A 127 11.82 -5.43 4.87
C ASN A 127 10.90 -6.66 4.89
N LEU A 128 9.65 -6.47 5.31
CA LEU A 128 8.67 -7.56 5.40
C LEU A 128 8.28 -8.11 4.04
N LEU A 129 8.34 -7.29 2.99
CA LEU A 129 8.05 -7.71 1.62
C LEU A 129 9.28 -8.27 0.90
N GLY A 130 10.42 -8.34 1.58
CA GLY A 130 11.64 -8.88 1.00
C GLY A 130 12.33 -7.93 0.04
N ILE A 131 12.11 -6.63 0.19
CA ILE A 131 12.74 -5.59 -0.63
C ILE A 131 13.84 -4.96 0.23
N ASN A 132 15.09 -5.02 -0.22
CA ASN A 132 16.20 -4.48 0.55
C ASN A 132 16.27 -2.95 0.44
N ASP A 133 17.11 -2.34 1.27
CA ASP A 133 17.24 -0.89 1.33
C ASP A 133 17.66 -0.28 0.00
N ARG A 134 18.54 -0.96 -0.74
CA ARG A 134 18.98 -0.49 -2.04
C ARG A 134 17.82 -0.47 -3.04
N GLU A 135 17.05 -1.55 -3.08
CA GLU A 135 15.90 -1.64 -3.98
C GLU A 135 14.85 -0.57 -3.63
N SER A 136 14.63 -0.34 -2.34
CA SER A 136 13.71 0.70 -1.89
C SER A 136 14.22 2.10 -2.28
N ALA A 137 15.51 2.36 -2.13
CA ALA A 137 16.10 3.64 -2.53
C ALA A 137 15.97 3.87 -4.02
N LEU A 138 16.18 2.83 -4.83
CA LEU A 138 16.01 2.93 -6.27
C LEU A 138 14.55 3.19 -6.64
N ALA A 139 13.62 2.55 -5.94
CA ALA A 139 12.19 2.77 -6.13
C ALA A 139 11.84 4.24 -5.85
N ARG A 140 12.38 4.79 -4.77
CA ARG A 140 12.18 6.20 -4.43
C ARG A 140 12.70 7.11 -5.53
N GLN A 141 13.90 6.83 -6.04
CA GLN A 141 14.49 7.63 -7.11
C GLN A 141 13.62 7.62 -8.36
N ARG A 142 13.06 6.46 -8.72
CA ARG A 142 12.16 6.37 -9.88
C ARG A 142 10.91 7.22 -9.68
N VAL A 143 10.35 7.20 -8.48
CA VAL A 143 9.17 8.00 -8.17
C VAL A 143 9.51 9.49 -8.25
N GLU A 144 10.64 9.90 -7.68
CA GLU A 144 11.08 11.30 -7.73
C GLU A 144 11.30 11.75 -9.17
N ALA A 145 11.88 10.91 -10.00
CA ALA A 145 12.11 11.23 -11.40
C ALA A 145 10.81 11.44 -12.18
N ARG A 146 9.79 10.64 -11.88
CA ARG A 146 8.49 10.78 -12.54
C ARG A 146 7.77 12.07 -12.16
N ARG A 147 8.14 12.66 -11.02
CA ARG A 147 7.48 13.87 -10.50
C ARG A 147 8.17 15.16 -10.91
N SER A 148 9.36 15.07 -11.42
CA SER A 148 10.10 16.28 -11.81
C SER A 148 9.85 16.71 -13.25
#